data_cb454cd4cd3b724001695ae94c5ebbfc
#
_entry.id   cb454cd4cd3b724001695ae94c5ebbfc
#
_cell.length_a   1.000
_cell.length_b   1.000
_cell.length_c   1.000
_cell.angle_alpha   90.00
_cell.angle_beta   90.00
_cell.angle_gamma   90.00
#
_symmetry.space_group_name_H-M   'P 1'
#
loop_
_entity.id
_entity.type
_entity.pdbx_description
1 polymer ?
#
loop_
_entity_poly.entity_id
_entity_poly.type
_entity_poly.pdbx_seq_one_letter_code
_entity_poly.pdbx_strand_id
1 'polypeptide(L)'
;MVEGTGVLHYQDQAQALRKHDFTYLPPGAKHSVSNESDQPLRVLVMGFKIPASISIAAPMAHAKVANLAESREETVSGHPKSVLYKLLIGLHTGKRDLIDEAYVMDSFFWMDFAPGGTNWPHHHAAAEEIYLVMDGQGEIVAGSGENGIEGRYAAKAGDAYYFRPNCTVGFYNQDKPDAKAYILAVRTRVPLHEDDE
;
A
#
# COMPACT_ATOMS: atom_id res chain seq x y z
N MET A 1 -8.73 0.80 7.24
CA MET A 1 -9.20 1.63 8.39
C MET A 1 -8.02 2.29 9.07
N VAL A 2 -8.00 3.61 9.13
CA VAL A 2 -6.90 4.37 9.77
C VAL A 2 -7.23 4.61 11.24
N GLU A 3 -8.47 4.96 11.54
CA GLU A 3 -8.92 5.30 12.89
C GLU A 3 -10.41 5.01 13.06
N GLY A 4 -10.84 4.70 14.27
CA GLY A 4 -12.23 4.46 14.64
C GLY A 4 -12.73 3.05 14.30
N THR A 5 -14.03 2.90 14.33
CA THR A 5 -14.78 1.68 13.97
C THR A 5 -15.88 2.02 12.98
N GLY A 6 -16.28 1.08 12.15
CA GLY A 6 -17.35 1.27 11.17
C GLY A 6 -17.94 -0.05 10.70
N VAL A 7 -18.79 0.01 9.71
CA VAL A 7 -19.38 -1.16 9.07
C VAL A 7 -19.17 -1.07 7.57
N LEU A 8 -18.59 -2.11 7.00
CA LEU A 8 -18.55 -2.32 5.56
C LEU A 8 -19.85 -3.02 5.14
N HIS A 9 -20.61 -2.37 4.30
CA HIS A 9 -21.71 -2.97 3.58
C HIS A 9 -21.19 -3.41 2.21
N TYR A 10 -21.27 -4.68 1.92
CA TYR A 10 -20.79 -5.27 0.68
C TYR A 10 -21.86 -6.23 0.14
N GLN A 11 -22.40 -5.95 -1.04
CA GLN A 11 -23.58 -6.65 -1.56
C GLN A 11 -24.71 -6.62 -0.51
N ASP A 12 -25.18 -7.78 -0.07
CA ASP A 12 -26.21 -7.92 0.96
C ASP A 12 -25.64 -8.24 2.36
N GLN A 13 -24.32 -8.06 2.53
CA GLN A 13 -23.62 -8.37 3.78
C GLN A 13 -23.18 -7.10 4.51
N ALA A 14 -23.12 -7.17 5.83
CA ALA A 14 -22.55 -6.14 6.68
C ALA A 14 -21.45 -6.76 7.55
N GLN A 15 -20.29 -6.12 7.60
CA GLN A 15 -19.14 -6.58 8.36
C GLN A 15 -18.54 -5.43 9.17
N ALA A 16 -18.39 -5.62 10.49
CA ALA A 16 -17.76 -4.65 11.36
C ALA A 16 -16.29 -4.45 10.95
N LEU A 17 -15.86 -3.19 10.98
CA LEU A 17 -14.50 -2.76 10.72
C LEU A 17 -13.90 -2.09 11.95
N ARG A 18 -12.63 -2.35 12.19
CA ARG A 18 -11.83 -1.73 13.24
C ARG A 18 -10.52 -1.17 12.68
N LYS A 19 -9.81 -0.42 13.50
CA LYS A 19 -8.51 0.13 13.12
C LYS A 19 -7.59 -0.96 12.53
N HIS A 20 -6.92 -0.61 11.46
CA HIS A 20 -6.01 -1.44 10.67
C HIS A 20 -6.67 -2.57 9.87
N ASP A 21 -8.00 -2.66 9.82
CA ASP A 21 -8.66 -3.52 8.83
C ASP A 21 -8.48 -2.96 7.43
N PHE A 22 -8.32 -3.87 6.48
CA PHE A 22 -8.23 -3.56 5.07
C PHE A 22 -8.97 -4.61 4.23
N THR A 23 -9.38 -4.20 3.04
CA THR A 23 -10.09 -5.05 2.08
C THR A 23 -9.80 -4.59 0.66
N TYR A 24 -9.90 -5.49 -0.29
CA TYR A 24 -10.00 -5.18 -1.70
C TYR A 24 -11.45 -5.22 -2.13
N LEU A 25 -11.90 -4.19 -2.84
CA LEU A 25 -13.26 -4.08 -3.36
C LEU A 25 -13.20 -4.22 -4.88
N PRO A 26 -13.58 -5.36 -5.44
CA PRO A 26 -13.48 -5.61 -6.87
C PRO A 26 -14.46 -4.74 -7.68
N PRO A 27 -14.20 -4.49 -8.96
CA PRO A 27 -15.11 -3.79 -9.85
C PRO A 27 -16.48 -4.44 -9.87
N GLY A 28 -17.53 -3.61 -9.94
CA GLY A 28 -18.93 -4.06 -10.00
C GLY A 28 -19.53 -4.46 -8.65
N ALA A 29 -18.75 -4.52 -7.58
CA ALA A 29 -19.28 -4.79 -6.25
C ALA A 29 -20.00 -3.55 -5.68
N LYS A 30 -21.27 -3.70 -5.33
CA LYS A 30 -22.00 -2.67 -4.58
C LYS A 30 -21.50 -2.64 -3.14
N HIS A 31 -21.01 -1.48 -2.70
CA HIS A 31 -20.45 -1.33 -1.36
C HIS A 31 -20.63 0.08 -0.80
N SER A 32 -20.58 0.18 0.52
CA SER A 32 -20.51 1.44 1.25
C SER A 32 -19.86 1.20 2.62
N VAL A 33 -19.43 2.28 3.28
CA VAL A 33 -18.96 2.24 4.66
C VAL A 33 -19.80 3.20 5.48
N SER A 34 -20.31 2.74 6.63
CA SER A 34 -21.03 3.57 7.60
C SER A 34 -20.23 3.71 8.89
N ASN A 35 -20.40 4.86 9.54
CA ASN A 35 -19.98 5.10 10.92
C ASN A 35 -21.21 5.02 11.81
N GLU A 36 -21.26 4.01 12.66
CA GLU A 36 -22.37 3.78 13.60
C GLU A 36 -21.99 4.16 15.04
N SER A 37 -20.83 4.82 15.20
CA SER A 37 -20.33 5.29 16.51
C SER A 37 -20.38 6.79 16.60
N ASP A 38 -20.28 7.32 17.85
CA ASP A 38 -20.17 8.76 18.13
C ASP A 38 -18.76 9.31 17.87
N GLN A 39 -17.80 8.47 17.51
CA GLN A 39 -16.42 8.86 17.28
C GLN A 39 -16.13 8.99 15.79
N PRO A 40 -15.21 9.86 15.38
CA PRO A 40 -14.80 9.98 13.98
C PRO A 40 -14.25 8.66 13.41
N LEU A 41 -14.64 8.38 12.16
CA LEU A 41 -14.12 7.29 11.38
C LEU A 41 -13.21 7.84 10.28
N ARG A 42 -11.97 7.34 10.19
CA ARG A 42 -11.04 7.65 9.11
C ARG A 42 -10.75 6.42 8.27
N VAL A 43 -11.02 6.55 6.99
CA VAL A 43 -10.78 5.50 6.00
C VAL A 43 -9.84 6.04 4.92
N LEU A 44 -8.80 5.28 4.59
CA LEU A 44 -8.03 5.51 3.39
C LEU A 44 -8.66 4.72 2.24
N VAL A 45 -9.02 5.40 1.17
CA VAL A 45 -9.57 4.78 -0.03
C VAL A 45 -8.64 5.06 -1.19
N MET A 46 -8.25 4.01 -1.91
CA MET A 46 -7.44 4.10 -3.12
C MET A 46 -8.20 3.45 -4.26
N GLY A 47 -8.37 4.18 -5.36
CA GLY A 47 -9.02 3.69 -6.57
C GLY A 47 -8.01 3.51 -7.70
N PHE A 48 -8.12 2.38 -8.41
CA PHE A 48 -7.24 2.07 -9.54
C PHE A 48 -8.08 1.85 -10.79
N LYS A 49 -7.66 2.44 -11.90
CA LYS A 49 -8.24 2.16 -13.20
C LYS A 49 -7.73 0.80 -13.67
N ILE A 50 -8.63 -0.09 -14.00
CA ILE A 50 -8.29 -1.39 -14.59
C ILE A 50 -8.41 -1.25 -16.12
N PRO A 51 -7.36 -1.58 -16.88
CA PRO A 51 -7.41 -1.57 -18.34
C PRO A 51 -8.52 -2.48 -18.88
N ALA A 52 -9.14 -2.09 -19.99
CA ALA A 52 -10.21 -2.85 -20.63
C ALA A 52 -9.75 -4.23 -21.13
N SER A 53 -8.45 -4.40 -21.39
CA SER A 53 -7.83 -5.67 -21.77
C SER A 53 -7.81 -6.71 -20.65
N ILE A 54 -8.00 -6.31 -19.39
CA ILE A 54 -7.99 -7.22 -18.24
C ILE A 54 -9.40 -7.78 -18.03
N SER A 55 -9.52 -9.11 -18.12
CA SER A 55 -10.75 -9.80 -17.78
C SER A 55 -11.00 -9.78 -16.28
N ILE A 56 -12.15 -9.29 -15.86
CA ILE A 56 -12.55 -9.17 -14.46
C ILE A 56 -13.57 -10.25 -14.13
N ALA A 57 -13.32 -11.03 -13.10
CA ALA A 57 -14.28 -12.00 -12.58
C ALA A 57 -15.46 -11.29 -11.90
N ALA A 58 -16.60 -11.95 -11.85
CA ALA A 58 -17.72 -11.46 -11.05
C ALA A 58 -17.32 -11.31 -9.58
N PRO A 59 -17.79 -10.24 -8.90
CA PRO A 59 -17.50 -10.05 -7.48
C PRO A 59 -17.95 -11.26 -6.66
N MET A 60 -17.14 -11.63 -5.66
CA MET A 60 -17.53 -12.66 -4.71
C MET A 60 -18.71 -12.21 -3.86
N ALA A 61 -19.45 -13.19 -3.29
CA ALA A 61 -20.59 -12.89 -2.41
C ALA A 61 -20.20 -12.16 -1.13
N HIS A 62 -18.95 -12.30 -0.68
CA HIS A 62 -18.43 -11.71 0.55
C HIS A 62 -17.11 -10.98 0.28
N ALA A 63 -16.95 -9.79 0.87
CA ALA A 63 -15.64 -9.14 0.91
C ALA A 63 -14.72 -9.88 1.89
N LYS A 64 -13.48 -10.10 1.49
CA LYS A 64 -12.44 -10.55 2.41
C LYS A 64 -11.89 -9.34 3.15
N VAL A 65 -12.13 -9.26 4.44
CA VAL A 65 -11.54 -8.25 5.33
C VAL A 65 -10.46 -8.94 6.16
N ALA A 66 -9.29 -8.34 6.23
CA ALA A 66 -8.18 -8.78 7.05
C ALA A 66 -7.66 -7.62 7.90
N ASN A 67 -6.93 -7.95 8.96
CA ASN A 67 -6.32 -6.95 9.83
C ASN A 67 -4.79 -7.00 9.73
N LEU A 68 -4.14 -5.85 9.85
CA LEU A 68 -2.68 -5.73 9.84
C LEU A 68 -2.00 -6.66 10.87
N ALA A 69 -2.66 -6.93 12.00
CA ALA A 69 -2.15 -7.84 13.02
C ALA A 69 -2.11 -9.32 12.59
N GLU A 70 -2.84 -9.69 11.55
CA GLU A 70 -2.85 -11.05 10.99
C GLU A 70 -1.68 -11.31 10.04
N SER A 71 -1.07 -10.24 9.53
CA SER A 71 0.09 -10.34 8.66
C SER A 71 1.37 -10.57 9.47
N ARG A 72 2.13 -11.57 9.08
CA ARG A 72 3.47 -11.79 9.63
C ARG A 72 4.46 -10.76 9.10
N GLU A 73 5.45 -10.44 9.91
CA GLU A 73 6.61 -9.67 9.49
C GLU A 73 7.60 -10.56 8.74
N GLU A 74 8.09 -10.06 7.62
CA GLU A 74 9.08 -10.76 6.82
C GLU A 74 10.11 -9.81 6.19
N THR A 75 11.25 -10.35 5.81
CA THR A 75 12.23 -9.64 5.01
C THR A 75 11.97 -9.90 3.53
N VAL A 76 12.03 -8.88 2.71
CA VAL A 76 11.87 -8.99 1.26
C VAL A 76 13.26 -9.06 0.61
N SER A 77 13.41 -9.94 -0.39
CA SER A 77 14.67 -10.09 -1.12
C SER A 77 15.16 -8.76 -1.69
N GLY A 78 16.45 -8.49 -1.56
CA GLY A 78 17.07 -7.24 -2.01
C GLY A 78 16.97 -6.09 -1.00
N HIS A 79 16.32 -6.28 0.14
CA HIS A 79 16.20 -5.27 1.19
C HIS A 79 16.93 -5.67 2.47
N PRO A 80 17.44 -4.70 3.25
CA PRO A 80 18.11 -4.99 4.50
C PRO A 80 17.14 -5.42 5.60
N LYS A 81 17.64 -6.11 6.62
CA LYS A 81 16.85 -6.56 7.77
C LYS A 81 16.39 -5.41 8.69
N SER A 82 16.83 -4.19 8.43
CA SER A 82 16.42 -3.00 9.16
C SER A 82 15.03 -2.46 8.76
N VAL A 83 14.40 -3.09 7.77
CA VAL A 83 13.00 -2.90 7.43
C VAL A 83 12.30 -4.26 7.35
N LEU A 84 11.15 -4.36 8.02
CA LEU A 84 10.29 -5.54 7.97
C LEU A 84 9.01 -5.19 7.21
N TYR A 85 8.52 -6.15 6.46
CA TYR A 85 7.35 -6.01 5.60
C TYR A 85 6.21 -6.86 6.10
N LYS A 86 4.99 -6.33 5.98
CA LYS A 86 3.74 -7.08 6.08
C LYS A 86 3.03 -6.98 4.75
N LEU A 87 2.83 -8.09 4.07
CA LEU A 87 2.22 -8.16 2.75
C LEU A 87 0.71 -8.30 2.91
N LEU A 88 -0.05 -7.33 2.42
CA LEU A 88 -1.46 -7.15 2.74
C LEU A 88 -2.38 -7.54 1.58
N ILE A 89 -2.21 -6.91 0.42
CA ILE A 89 -3.02 -7.17 -0.78
C ILE A 89 -2.10 -7.33 -1.98
N GLY A 90 -2.32 -8.36 -2.77
CA GLY A 90 -1.59 -8.65 -3.99
C GLY A 90 -2.50 -9.08 -5.15
N LEU A 91 -1.87 -9.43 -6.27
CA LEU A 91 -2.57 -9.84 -7.47
C LEU A 91 -3.42 -11.11 -7.24
N HIS A 92 -4.59 -11.16 -7.87
CA HIS A 92 -5.49 -12.32 -7.83
C HIS A 92 -4.86 -13.61 -8.36
N THR A 93 -3.76 -13.54 -9.08
CA THR A 93 -2.94 -14.67 -9.52
C THR A 93 -1.86 -15.07 -8.52
N GLY A 94 -1.66 -14.27 -7.47
CA GLY A 94 -0.71 -14.50 -6.40
C GLY A 94 -1.20 -15.50 -5.36
N LYS A 95 -0.32 -15.83 -4.40
CA LYS A 95 -0.62 -16.63 -3.21
C LYS A 95 0.29 -16.20 -2.05
N ARG A 96 0.66 -14.94 -2.03
CA ARG A 96 1.68 -14.42 -1.13
C ARG A 96 1.08 -13.54 -0.04
N ASP A 97 0.08 -12.75 -0.43
CA ASP A 97 -0.48 -11.69 0.40
C ASP A 97 -1.69 -12.21 1.20
N LEU A 98 -2.11 -11.49 2.23
CA LEU A 98 -3.29 -11.88 2.98
C LEU A 98 -4.56 -11.88 2.11
N ILE A 99 -4.64 -10.95 1.17
CA ILE A 99 -5.71 -10.85 0.19
C ILE A 99 -5.09 -10.84 -1.21
N ASP A 100 -5.26 -11.92 -1.96
CA ASP A 100 -4.80 -12.04 -3.36
C ASP A 100 -6.01 -11.88 -4.28
N GLU A 101 -6.47 -10.63 -4.48
CA GLU A 101 -7.68 -10.34 -5.25
C GLU A 101 -7.52 -9.16 -6.22
N ALA A 102 -6.40 -8.44 -6.19
CA ALA A 102 -6.18 -7.27 -7.02
C ALA A 102 -5.88 -7.61 -8.47
N TYR A 103 -6.28 -6.72 -9.40
CA TYR A 103 -6.05 -6.90 -10.84
C TYR A 103 -4.84 -6.14 -11.35
N VAL A 104 -4.54 -4.97 -10.79
CA VAL A 104 -3.44 -4.09 -11.23
C VAL A 104 -2.48 -3.72 -10.11
N MET A 105 -2.86 -3.97 -8.87
CA MET A 105 -2.02 -3.74 -7.70
C MET A 105 -1.12 -4.96 -7.49
N ASP A 106 0.17 -4.78 -7.69
CA ASP A 106 1.17 -5.83 -7.47
C ASP A 106 1.35 -6.16 -6.00
N SER A 107 1.31 -5.12 -5.17
CA SER A 107 1.50 -5.26 -3.74
C SER A 107 1.01 -4.02 -3.00
N PHE A 108 0.26 -4.24 -1.95
CA PHE A 108 -0.07 -3.27 -0.92
C PHE A 108 0.52 -3.80 0.38
N PHE A 109 1.42 -3.04 0.99
CA PHE A 109 2.23 -3.54 2.07
C PHE A 109 2.55 -2.47 3.10
N TRP A 110 2.84 -2.93 4.29
CA TRP A 110 3.28 -2.12 5.42
C TRP A 110 4.77 -2.35 5.64
N MET A 111 5.53 -1.30 5.87
CA MET A 111 6.94 -1.33 6.24
C MET A 111 7.15 -0.81 7.65
N ASP A 112 7.88 -1.55 8.47
CA ASP A 112 8.34 -1.17 9.80
C ASP A 112 9.85 -0.96 9.75
N PHE A 113 10.28 0.29 9.91
CA PHE A 113 11.70 0.67 9.88
C PHE A 113 12.26 0.78 11.29
N ALA A 114 13.28 0.00 11.58
CA ALA A 114 14.07 0.15 12.80
C ALA A 114 14.79 1.51 12.85
N PRO A 115 15.31 1.95 14.00
CA PRO A 115 16.20 3.11 14.10
C PRO A 115 17.35 3.03 13.09
N GLY A 116 17.58 4.10 12.31
CA GLY A 116 18.56 4.14 11.22
C GLY A 116 18.26 3.21 10.05
N GLY A 117 17.09 2.56 10.06
CA GLY A 117 16.69 1.59 9.04
C GLY A 117 16.40 2.21 7.69
N THR A 118 16.55 1.41 6.64
CA THR A 118 16.32 1.82 5.27
C THR A 118 15.86 0.63 4.44
N ASN A 119 15.18 0.89 3.33
CA ASN A 119 14.90 -0.12 2.30
C ASN A 119 15.85 -0.01 1.10
N TRP A 120 16.91 0.75 1.24
CA TRP A 120 17.86 1.15 0.20
C TRP A 120 17.21 1.78 -1.03
N PRO A 121 17.80 2.85 -1.58
CA PRO A 121 17.33 3.41 -2.84
C PRO A 121 17.38 2.38 -3.98
N HIS A 122 16.26 2.24 -4.66
CA HIS A 122 16.10 1.32 -5.79
C HIS A 122 15.05 1.89 -6.76
N HIS A 123 14.80 1.23 -7.87
CA HIS A 123 13.78 1.64 -8.84
C HIS A 123 12.99 0.45 -9.37
N HIS A 124 11.79 0.73 -9.87
CA HIS A 124 10.92 -0.23 -10.53
C HIS A 124 10.70 0.21 -11.98
N ALA A 125 11.23 -0.54 -12.94
CA ALA A 125 11.22 -0.13 -14.35
C ALA A 125 9.80 0.00 -14.93
N ALA A 126 8.86 -0.83 -14.50
CA ALA A 126 7.51 -0.91 -15.03
C ALA A 126 6.41 -0.84 -13.96
N ALA A 127 6.70 -0.20 -12.84
CA ALA A 127 5.72 -0.05 -11.77
C ALA A 127 5.74 1.37 -11.19
N GLU A 128 4.57 1.85 -10.84
CA GLU A 128 4.39 3.03 -10.01
C GLU A 128 4.36 2.60 -8.54
N GLU A 129 4.78 3.50 -7.66
CA GLU A 129 4.71 3.26 -6.23
C GLU A 129 4.27 4.51 -5.47
N ILE A 130 3.48 4.32 -4.44
CA ILE A 130 3.07 5.38 -3.53
C ILE A 130 3.50 4.99 -2.13
N TYR A 131 4.16 5.92 -1.42
CA TYR A 131 4.42 5.81 0.00
C TYR A 131 3.55 6.80 0.76
N LEU A 132 2.93 6.34 1.83
CA LEU A 132 2.25 7.15 2.82
C LEU A 132 2.94 6.90 4.18
N VAL A 133 3.54 7.93 4.75
CA VAL A 133 4.15 7.85 6.08
C VAL A 133 3.02 7.82 7.12
N MET A 134 2.85 6.68 7.75
CA MET A 134 1.78 6.45 8.72
C MET A 134 2.15 6.95 10.11
N ASP A 135 3.43 6.82 10.47
CA ASP A 135 3.99 7.30 11.73
C ASP A 135 5.50 7.47 11.61
N GLY A 136 6.09 8.29 12.51
CA GLY A 136 7.52 8.58 12.51
C GLY A 136 7.93 9.65 11.51
N GLN A 137 9.23 9.74 11.27
CA GLN A 137 9.85 10.72 10.37
C GLN A 137 11.20 10.22 9.87
N GLY A 138 11.62 10.71 8.73
CA GLY A 138 12.89 10.32 8.11
C GLY A 138 13.17 11.13 6.84
N GLU A 139 13.84 10.52 5.89
CA GLU A 139 14.12 11.11 4.59
C GLU A 139 13.67 10.17 3.46
N ILE A 140 12.86 10.69 2.57
CA ILE A 140 12.58 10.04 1.28
C ILE A 140 13.74 10.31 0.33
N VAL A 141 14.16 9.27 -0.37
CA VAL A 141 15.06 9.38 -1.53
C VAL A 141 14.21 9.25 -2.77
N ALA A 142 14.27 10.23 -3.64
CA ALA A 142 13.54 10.26 -4.90
C ALA A 142 14.41 10.81 -6.02
N GLY A 143 14.25 10.29 -7.21
CA GLY A 143 14.98 10.74 -8.39
C GLY A 143 14.37 10.22 -9.69
N SER A 144 14.89 10.66 -10.83
CA SER A 144 14.33 10.31 -12.15
C SER A 144 15.18 9.27 -12.89
N GLY A 145 15.54 8.15 -12.23
CA GLY A 145 16.28 7.06 -12.86
C GLY A 145 17.72 7.42 -13.22
N GLU A 146 18.27 6.80 -14.26
CA GLU A 146 19.68 6.89 -14.63
C GLU A 146 20.17 8.31 -14.96
N ASN A 147 19.28 9.20 -15.39
CA ASN A 147 19.61 10.58 -15.79
C ASN A 147 18.99 11.65 -14.87
N GLY A 148 18.38 11.24 -13.76
CA GLY A 148 17.69 12.16 -12.87
C GLY A 148 18.53 12.63 -11.71
N ILE A 149 18.18 13.81 -11.19
CA ILE A 149 18.75 14.30 -9.94
C ILE A 149 18.11 13.54 -8.81
N GLU A 150 18.86 12.67 -8.17
CA GLU A 150 18.48 12.03 -6.93
C GLU A 150 18.62 13.02 -5.78
N GLY A 151 17.60 13.14 -4.95
CA GLY A 151 17.55 14.03 -3.80
C GLY A 151 17.02 13.33 -2.56
N ARG A 152 17.32 13.91 -1.40
CA ARG A 152 16.76 13.51 -0.11
C ARG A 152 15.83 14.60 0.39
N TYR A 153 14.65 14.22 0.80
CA TYR A 153 13.59 15.12 1.22
C TYR A 153 13.06 14.68 2.59
N ALA A 154 12.95 15.61 3.51
CA ALA A 154 12.38 15.33 4.82
C ALA A 154 10.96 14.78 4.67
N ALA A 155 10.66 13.74 5.42
CA ALA A 155 9.38 13.06 5.43
C ALA A 155 8.90 12.82 6.86
N LYS A 156 7.60 12.99 7.10
CA LYS A 156 6.97 12.80 8.42
C LYS A 156 5.57 12.21 8.28
N ALA A 157 5.01 11.77 9.37
CA ALA A 157 3.65 11.24 9.42
C ALA A 157 2.64 12.16 8.72
N GLY A 158 1.85 11.58 7.82
CA GLY A 158 0.87 12.27 6.97
C GLY A 158 1.38 12.67 5.59
N ASP A 159 2.68 12.66 5.33
CA ASP A 159 3.23 12.94 4.01
C ASP A 159 3.03 11.75 3.08
N ALA A 160 2.70 12.03 1.82
CA ALA A 160 2.55 11.03 0.76
C ALA A 160 3.44 11.37 -0.44
N TYR A 161 4.02 10.35 -1.04
CA TYR A 161 4.95 10.45 -2.17
C TYR A 161 4.53 9.52 -3.27
N TYR A 162 4.51 10.02 -4.50
CA TYR A 162 4.28 9.23 -5.70
C TYR A 162 5.58 9.08 -6.49
N PHE A 163 5.88 7.85 -6.85
CA PHE A 163 7.03 7.48 -7.65
C PHE A 163 6.54 6.89 -8.98
N ARG A 164 6.83 7.58 -10.07
CA ARG A 164 6.58 7.06 -11.41
C ARG A 164 7.51 5.90 -11.74
N PRO A 165 7.22 5.13 -12.79
CA PRO A 165 8.14 4.10 -13.26
C PRO A 165 9.55 4.63 -13.46
N ASN A 166 10.52 3.81 -13.12
CA ASN A 166 11.96 4.11 -13.21
C ASN A 166 12.44 5.31 -12.35
N CYS A 167 11.61 5.77 -11.42
CA CYS A 167 12.02 6.75 -10.41
C CYS A 167 12.72 6.04 -9.26
N THR A 168 13.82 6.60 -8.77
CA THR A 168 14.44 6.10 -7.53
C THR A 168 13.48 6.31 -6.38
N VAL A 169 13.28 5.27 -5.59
CA VAL A 169 12.48 5.25 -4.37
C VAL A 169 13.32 4.69 -3.23
N GLY A 170 13.25 5.31 -2.07
CA GLY A 170 13.91 4.84 -0.86
C GLY A 170 13.49 5.65 0.35
N PHE A 171 13.72 5.10 1.53
CA PHE A 171 13.47 5.77 2.79
C PHE A 171 14.59 5.47 3.78
N TYR A 172 14.98 6.47 4.54
CA TYR A 172 15.90 6.38 5.68
C TYR A 172 15.19 6.86 6.93
N ASN A 173 15.02 5.97 7.90
CA ASN A 173 14.53 6.35 9.22
C ASN A 173 15.60 7.10 10.00
N GLN A 174 15.20 7.91 10.96
CA GLN A 174 16.16 8.58 11.86
C GLN A 174 16.98 7.56 12.65
N ASP A 175 18.28 7.82 12.74
CA ASP A 175 19.21 7.04 13.59
C ASP A 175 19.23 7.63 15.01
N LYS A 176 18.11 7.45 15.71
CA LYS A 176 17.95 7.83 17.12
C LYS A 176 17.41 6.64 17.90
N PRO A 177 17.78 6.47 19.17
CA PRO A 177 17.20 5.44 20.01
C PRO A 177 15.66 5.49 19.95
N ASP A 178 15.04 4.33 19.81
CA ASP A 178 13.58 4.14 19.76
C ASP A 178 12.85 4.84 18.59
N ALA A 179 13.56 5.47 17.66
CA ALA A 179 12.94 6.01 16.44
C ALA A 179 12.39 4.88 15.57
N LYS A 180 11.09 4.84 15.40
CA LYS A 180 10.42 3.97 14.44
C LYS A 180 9.74 4.79 13.38
N ALA A 181 9.66 4.25 12.18
CA ALA A 181 8.83 4.82 11.13
C ALA A 181 8.03 3.72 10.45
N TYR A 182 6.78 4.02 10.14
CA TYR A 182 5.86 3.12 9.47
C TYR A 182 5.42 3.74 8.16
N ILE A 183 5.57 2.98 7.10
CA ILE A 183 5.13 3.41 5.76
C ILE A 183 4.13 2.38 5.22
N LEU A 184 2.99 2.88 4.78
CA LEU A 184 2.05 2.13 3.98
C LEU A 184 2.37 2.39 2.51
N ALA A 185 2.60 1.34 1.74
CA ALA A 185 2.99 1.47 0.37
C ALA A 185 2.09 0.66 -0.56
N VAL A 186 1.87 1.17 -1.75
CA VAL A 186 1.18 0.47 -2.82
C VAL A 186 2.01 0.55 -4.09
N ARG A 187 2.20 -0.60 -4.73
CA ARG A 187 2.85 -0.73 -6.02
C ARG A 187 1.87 -1.27 -7.04
N THR A 188 1.80 -0.60 -8.19
CA THR A 188 0.94 -0.99 -9.28
C THR A 188 1.76 -1.20 -10.54
N ARG A 189 1.37 -2.16 -11.37
CA ARG A 189 1.91 -2.26 -12.73
C ARG A 189 1.31 -1.14 -13.55
N VAL A 190 2.15 -0.36 -14.20
CA VAL A 190 1.68 0.52 -15.26
C VAL A 190 1.31 -0.37 -16.42
N PRO A 191 0.08 -0.31 -16.94
CA PRO A 191 -0.21 -0.89 -18.24
C PRO A 191 0.80 -0.29 -19.22
N LEU A 192 1.59 -1.10 -19.89
CA LEU A 192 2.36 -0.67 -21.05
C LEU A 192 1.35 0.02 -21.95
N HIS A 193 1.60 1.28 -22.30
CA HIS A 193 0.68 2.12 -23.03
C HIS A 193 0.15 1.37 -24.25
N GLU A 194 -1.18 1.21 -24.31
CA GLU A 194 -1.90 0.83 -25.54
C GLU A 194 -2.09 2.04 -26.49
N ASP A 195 -1.48 3.18 -26.20
CA ASP A 195 -1.81 4.46 -26.83
C ASP A 195 -0.71 5.02 -27.74
N ASP A 196 0.11 4.20 -28.33
CA ASP A 196 1.02 4.60 -29.40
C ASP A 196 0.72 3.82 -30.71
N GLU A 197 -0.54 3.83 -31.16
CA GLU A 197 -0.92 3.58 -32.56
C GLU A 197 -1.68 4.79 -33.14
#